data_1bbbd9e45210dd6cd2fd755c4648da62
#
_entry.id   1bbbd9e45210dd6cd2fd755c4648da62
#
_cell.length_a   1.000
_cell.length_b   1.000
_cell.length_c   1.000
_cell.angle_alpha   90.00
_cell.angle_beta   90.00
_cell.angle_gamma   90.00
#
_symmetry.space_group_name_H-M   'P 1'
#
loop_
_entity.id
_entity.type
_entity.pdbx_description
1 polymer ?
#
loop_
_entity_poly.entity_id
_entity_poly.type
_entity_poly.pdbx_seq_one_letter_code
_entity_poly.pdbx_strand_id
1 'polypeptide(L)'
;MNPLTHAERQALGRHARKQLARSAHADFKRDICPADPLALLAESMRGRVARLVPVKYQRMASSPFGFFRGAVPIMAADLACHPNTGLMTQLCGDAHVENLGAYAALDNRIVFDLNDFDETIRGPFEWDIKRLATSLILAGREAGIRKVDREEAVATFIRRYRRSMRRFSNMPVLELARYQIHRLAHIGPMPAIFGQAERSTPLRLLEKLTEPVDGSAAKPVAKKIAAKKVAAKRAVGSSAREAEHIGAQPRRFRSLPPLLERVTGADARKVLAALDQYAKTLQPERQHFLAQYTPVDVAFKVVGTGSVGLRDFVVYLEGHARPAHSDPLFLQIKEEPASAYARYLPDGAAAWTHQGHRVMDGQRAMQLTSDPFLGYTTIDNRDYLVRQLNDHKAGLNLGTLVAANLHGYADLCGELLARGHARAGDSVSISAYLGSGPRFDEATLGFAHAYANKTEADWDALRRWLKRNPKAAAS
;
A
#
# COMPACT_ATOMS: atom_id res chain seq x y z
N MET A 1 -7.57 15.02 -30.42
CA MET A 1 -6.38 15.88 -30.17
C MET A 1 -5.13 15.11 -30.54
N ASN A 2 -4.22 15.71 -31.32
CA ASN A 2 -2.92 15.08 -31.56
C ASN A 2 -2.12 15.04 -30.26
N PRO A 3 -1.42 13.93 -29.95
CA PRO A 3 -0.59 13.85 -28.78
C PRO A 3 0.57 14.85 -28.87
N LEU A 4 0.94 15.48 -27.76
CA LEU A 4 2.09 16.38 -27.68
C LEU A 4 3.37 15.65 -28.13
N THR A 5 4.17 16.34 -28.90
CA THR A 5 5.50 15.87 -29.32
C THR A 5 6.46 15.80 -28.11
N HIS A 6 7.55 15.07 -28.24
CA HIS A 6 8.59 15.00 -27.21
C HIS A 6 9.15 16.40 -26.89
N ALA A 7 9.35 17.26 -27.90
CA ALA A 7 9.85 18.64 -27.72
C ALA A 7 8.85 19.52 -26.94
N GLU A 8 7.56 19.43 -27.23
CA GLU A 8 6.50 20.16 -26.52
C GLU A 8 6.42 19.73 -25.06
N ARG A 9 6.46 18.42 -24.77
CA ARG A 9 6.53 17.90 -23.38
C ARG A 9 7.76 18.41 -22.65
N GLN A 10 8.94 18.41 -23.28
CA GLN A 10 10.13 19.02 -22.69
C GLN A 10 9.95 20.52 -22.42
N ALA A 11 9.26 21.26 -23.31
CA ALA A 11 8.98 22.66 -23.12
C ALA A 11 8.07 22.89 -21.90
N LEU A 12 7.04 22.04 -21.68
CA LEU A 12 6.20 22.06 -20.47
C LEU A 12 7.03 21.92 -19.19
N GLY A 13 7.90 20.93 -19.11
CA GLY A 13 8.77 20.74 -17.94
C GLY A 13 9.73 21.90 -17.71
N ARG A 14 10.31 22.50 -18.78
CA ARG A 14 11.13 23.70 -18.68
C ARG A 14 10.31 24.93 -18.25
N HIS A 15 9.07 25.05 -18.72
CA HIS A 15 8.16 26.10 -18.29
C HIS A 15 7.82 26.00 -16.81
N ALA A 16 7.41 24.81 -16.34
CA ALA A 16 7.15 24.56 -14.94
C ALA A 16 8.36 24.92 -14.05
N ARG A 17 9.59 24.67 -14.54
CA ARG A 17 10.83 25.08 -13.82
C ARG A 17 11.02 26.60 -13.73
N LYS A 18 10.52 27.37 -14.71
CA LYS A 18 10.54 28.83 -14.64
C LYS A 18 9.51 29.36 -13.65
N GLN A 19 8.36 28.68 -13.53
CA GLN A 19 7.31 29.04 -12.58
C GLN A 19 7.70 28.68 -11.14
N LEU A 20 8.28 27.51 -10.93
CA LEU A 20 8.76 27.06 -9.63
C LEU A 20 10.20 26.56 -9.74
N ALA A 21 11.14 27.32 -9.17
CA ALA A 21 12.54 26.93 -9.11
C ALA A 21 12.68 25.63 -8.29
N ARG A 22 13.57 24.73 -8.71
CA ARG A 22 13.83 23.45 -7.99
C ARG A 22 14.26 23.65 -6.54
N SER A 23 14.99 24.74 -6.25
CA SER A 23 15.40 25.10 -4.89
C SER A 23 14.22 25.48 -3.98
N ALA A 24 13.11 25.98 -4.52
CA ALA A 24 11.92 26.33 -3.76
C ALA A 24 11.25 25.13 -3.08
N HIS A 25 11.58 23.90 -3.50
CA HIS A 25 11.08 22.70 -2.81
C HIS A 25 11.67 22.50 -1.40
N ALA A 26 12.76 23.18 -1.06
CA ALA A 26 13.30 23.21 0.30
C ALA A 26 12.45 24.07 1.26
N ASP A 27 11.72 25.04 0.71
CA ASP A 27 10.99 26.04 1.50
C ASP A 27 9.74 25.39 2.10
N PHE A 28 9.88 24.92 3.31
CA PHE A 28 8.75 24.51 4.14
C PHE A 28 8.55 25.54 5.25
N LYS A 29 7.48 26.32 5.14
CA LYS A 29 7.12 27.35 6.13
C LYS A 29 5.85 26.90 6.86
N ARG A 30 5.99 26.65 8.15
CA ARG A 30 4.88 26.20 9.01
C ARG A 30 3.76 27.25 9.06
N ASP A 31 4.11 28.54 9.03
CA ASP A 31 3.17 29.65 9.23
C ASP A 31 2.24 29.90 8.02
N ILE A 32 2.54 29.31 6.87
CA ILE A 32 1.70 29.45 5.68
C ILE A 32 0.44 28.57 5.77
N CYS A 33 0.49 27.48 6.54
CA CYS A 33 -0.63 26.55 6.70
C CYS A 33 -1.27 26.72 8.09
N PRO A 34 -2.39 27.43 8.21
CA PRO A 34 -3.02 27.69 9.51
C PRO A 34 -3.79 26.47 10.06
N ALA A 35 -3.82 25.35 9.34
CA ALA A 35 -4.59 24.18 9.76
C ALA A 35 -3.99 23.56 11.03
N ASP A 36 -4.82 23.41 12.07
CA ASP A 36 -4.44 22.67 13.28
C ASP A 36 -4.31 21.17 12.99
N PRO A 37 -3.13 20.56 13.19
CA PRO A 37 -2.93 19.14 12.97
C PRO A 37 -3.89 18.24 13.75
N LEU A 38 -4.23 18.60 14.98
CA LEU A 38 -5.14 17.81 15.81
C LEU A 38 -6.59 17.92 15.31
N ALA A 39 -7.00 19.08 14.80
CA ALA A 39 -8.33 19.25 14.19
C ALA A 39 -8.45 18.42 12.91
N LEU A 40 -7.42 18.40 12.04
CA LEU A 40 -7.39 17.56 10.84
C LEU A 40 -7.43 16.07 11.17
N LEU A 41 -6.73 15.64 12.23
CA LEU A 41 -6.80 14.26 12.70
C LEU A 41 -8.20 13.94 13.23
N ALA A 42 -8.80 14.78 14.05
CA ALA A 42 -10.14 14.59 14.58
C ALA A 42 -11.19 14.51 13.46
N GLU A 43 -11.05 15.34 12.42
CA GLU A 43 -11.88 15.26 11.21
C GLU A 43 -11.74 13.90 10.53
N SER A 44 -10.52 13.40 10.38
CA SER A 44 -10.23 12.11 9.74
C SER A 44 -10.77 10.90 10.51
N MET A 45 -11.18 11.08 11.78
CA MET A 45 -11.82 10.03 12.59
C MET A 45 -13.34 9.93 12.34
N ARG A 46 -13.96 10.92 11.68
CA ARG A 46 -15.39 10.92 11.41
C ARG A 46 -15.78 9.73 10.53
N GLY A 47 -16.88 9.06 10.86
CA GLY A 47 -17.39 7.91 10.11
C GLY A 47 -16.64 6.58 10.34
N ARG A 48 -15.55 6.59 11.09
CA ARG A 48 -14.84 5.39 11.53
C ARG A 48 -15.62 4.65 12.62
N VAL A 49 -15.37 3.37 12.77
CA VAL A 49 -15.95 2.54 13.85
C VAL A 49 -15.44 3.07 15.19
N ALA A 50 -16.35 3.63 15.99
CA ALA A 50 -16.03 4.42 17.18
C ALA A 50 -15.09 3.70 18.16
N ARG A 51 -15.35 2.40 18.44
CA ARG A 51 -14.50 1.58 19.34
C ARG A 51 -13.06 1.38 18.87
N LEU A 52 -12.76 1.65 17.57
CA LEU A 52 -11.42 1.51 17.00
C LEU A 52 -10.67 2.83 16.90
N VAL A 53 -11.33 3.96 17.12
CA VAL A 53 -10.65 5.28 17.11
C VAL A 53 -9.55 5.37 18.16
N PRO A 54 -9.76 4.92 19.42
CA PRO A 54 -8.68 4.88 20.41
C PRO A 54 -7.48 4.03 19.98
N VAL A 55 -7.73 2.87 19.35
CA VAL A 55 -6.66 1.99 18.82
C VAL A 55 -5.84 2.73 17.77
N LYS A 56 -6.49 3.52 16.89
CA LYS A 56 -5.77 4.34 15.91
C LYS A 56 -4.89 5.39 16.58
N TYR A 57 -5.42 6.13 17.54
CA TYR A 57 -4.64 7.12 18.30
C TYR A 57 -3.47 6.49 19.03
N GLN A 58 -3.64 5.31 19.66
CA GLN A 58 -2.57 4.57 20.33
C GLN A 58 -1.46 4.18 19.34
N ARG A 59 -1.82 3.64 18.16
CA ARG A 59 -0.82 3.30 17.12
C ARG A 59 -0.08 4.54 16.60
N MET A 60 -0.79 5.66 16.41
CA MET A 60 -0.16 6.92 16.01
C MET A 60 0.75 7.50 17.10
N ALA A 61 0.38 7.34 18.36
CA ALA A 61 1.17 7.84 19.50
C ALA A 61 2.40 7.00 19.82
N SER A 62 2.55 5.78 19.25
CA SER A 62 3.64 4.86 19.56
C SER A 62 5.01 5.37 19.10
N SER A 63 5.09 6.05 17.95
CA SER A 63 6.32 6.63 17.43
C SER A 63 6.05 7.75 16.43
N PRO A 64 7.04 8.63 16.14
CA PRO A 64 6.91 9.65 15.10
C PRO A 64 6.61 9.06 13.70
N PHE A 65 7.21 7.93 13.35
CA PHE A 65 6.92 7.25 12.09
C PHE A 65 5.52 6.64 12.09
N GLY A 66 5.08 6.03 13.22
CA GLY A 66 3.71 5.56 13.40
C GLY A 66 2.68 6.69 13.26
N PHE A 67 2.98 7.87 13.81
CA PHE A 67 2.18 9.08 13.61
C PHE A 67 2.13 9.49 12.14
N PHE A 68 3.28 9.59 11.47
CA PHE A 68 3.39 9.95 10.07
C PHE A 68 2.51 9.10 9.16
N ARG A 69 2.49 7.78 9.37
CA ARG A 69 1.65 6.84 8.61
C ARG A 69 0.15 7.08 8.78
N GLY A 70 -0.28 7.57 9.94
CA GLY A 70 -1.69 7.90 10.20
C GLY A 70 -2.08 9.33 9.83
N ALA A 71 -1.09 10.19 9.52
CA ALA A 71 -1.23 11.64 9.39
C ALA A 71 -1.21 12.15 7.93
N VAL A 72 -1.67 11.33 6.96
CA VAL A 72 -1.79 11.77 5.55
C VAL A 72 -2.60 13.05 5.43
N PRO A 73 -3.73 13.26 6.13
CA PRO A 73 -4.51 14.50 6.02
C PRO A 73 -3.73 15.75 6.40
N ILE A 74 -2.80 15.65 7.36
CA ILE A 74 -1.94 16.78 7.77
C ILE A 74 -0.98 17.12 6.64
N MET A 75 -0.27 16.11 6.09
CA MET A 75 0.69 16.37 5.01
C MET A 75 0.00 16.84 3.73
N ALA A 76 -1.21 16.35 3.44
CA ALA A 76 -2.00 16.81 2.30
C ALA A 76 -2.33 18.31 2.42
N ALA A 77 -2.76 18.77 3.60
CA ALA A 77 -3.01 20.18 3.88
C ALA A 77 -1.73 21.01 3.74
N ASP A 78 -0.64 20.55 4.35
CA ASP A 78 0.64 21.26 4.32
C ASP A 78 1.19 21.38 2.88
N LEU A 79 1.15 20.30 2.08
CA LEU A 79 1.61 20.32 0.69
C LEU A 79 0.75 21.22 -0.19
N ALA A 80 -0.54 21.27 0.06
CA ALA A 80 -1.46 22.13 -0.70
C ALA A 80 -1.25 23.63 -0.45
N CYS A 81 -0.76 24.01 0.73
CA CYS A 81 -0.44 25.39 1.05
C CYS A 81 0.84 25.90 0.37
N HIS A 82 1.68 24.99 -0.13
CA HIS A 82 2.95 25.35 -0.76
C HIS A 82 2.85 25.29 -2.28
N PRO A 83 3.63 26.12 -3.00
CA PRO A 83 3.68 26.06 -4.45
C PRO A 83 4.09 24.66 -4.93
N ASN A 84 3.47 24.22 -6.03
CA ASN A 84 3.76 22.95 -6.70
C ASN A 84 4.02 23.17 -8.19
N THR A 85 4.56 22.13 -8.84
CA THR A 85 4.97 22.21 -10.25
C THR A 85 3.82 22.23 -11.25
N GLY A 86 2.63 21.82 -10.85
CA GLY A 86 1.51 21.54 -11.76
C GLY A 86 1.74 20.35 -12.70
N LEU A 87 2.87 19.63 -12.60
CA LEU A 87 3.14 18.42 -13.38
C LEU A 87 2.45 17.23 -12.73
N MET A 88 1.27 16.93 -13.23
CA MET A 88 0.37 15.94 -12.64
C MET A 88 0.71 14.51 -13.08
N THR A 89 0.76 13.59 -12.11
CA THR A 89 0.83 12.14 -12.34
C THR A 89 -0.16 11.42 -11.45
N GLN A 90 -0.32 10.10 -11.62
CA GLN A 90 -0.96 9.30 -10.60
C GLN A 90 -0.01 9.17 -9.42
N LEU A 91 -0.45 9.61 -8.24
CA LEU A 91 0.25 9.44 -6.98
C LEU A 91 -0.14 8.10 -6.35
N CYS A 92 0.78 7.48 -5.62
CA CYS A 92 0.48 6.49 -4.59
C CYS A 92 -0.30 7.16 -3.43
N GLY A 93 0.02 8.42 -3.12
CA GLY A 93 -0.63 9.29 -2.15
C GLY A 93 -0.15 9.09 -0.72
N ASP A 94 0.17 7.85 -0.32
CA ASP A 94 0.81 7.54 0.97
C ASP A 94 2.17 6.87 0.76
N ALA A 95 3.03 7.46 -0.05
CA ALA A 95 4.36 6.94 -0.34
C ALA A 95 5.25 6.98 0.92
N HIS A 96 5.49 5.83 1.56
CA HIS A 96 6.41 5.68 2.68
C HIS A 96 7.14 4.33 2.62
N VAL A 97 8.23 4.17 3.38
CA VAL A 97 9.13 3.01 3.27
C VAL A 97 8.47 1.64 3.52
N GLU A 98 7.41 1.56 4.30
CA GLU A 98 6.65 0.32 4.50
C GLU A 98 5.50 0.13 3.48
N ASN A 99 5.32 1.08 2.56
CA ASN A 99 4.30 1.01 1.50
C ASN A 99 4.83 0.38 0.21
N LEU A 100 5.99 -0.24 0.27
CA LEU A 100 6.54 -1.11 -0.75
C LEU A 100 6.60 -2.53 -0.18
N GLY A 101 6.23 -3.50 -1.00
CA GLY A 101 6.17 -4.88 -0.54
C GLY A 101 6.23 -5.91 -1.65
N ALA A 102 6.53 -7.13 -1.24
CA ALA A 102 6.45 -8.31 -2.08
C ALA A 102 5.02 -8.85 -2.10
N TYR A 103 4.60 -9.38 -3.24
CA TYR A 103 3.33 -10.10 -3.44
C TYR A 103 3.43 -11.02 -4.66
N ALA A 104 2.50 -11.98 -4.78
CA ALA A 104 2.45 -12.87 -5.93
C ALA A 104 1.88 -12.14 -7.17
N ALA A 105 2.57 -12.26 -8.30
CA ALA A 105 2.07 -11.86 -9.61
C ALA A 105 1.23 -12.98 -10.24
N LEU A 106 0.52 -12.66 -11.33
CA LEU A 106 -0.33 -13.62 -12.07
C LEU A 106 0.38 -14.89 -12.55
N ASP A 107 1.67 -14.79 -12.82
CA ASP A 107 2.53 -15.88 -13.26
C ASP A 107 3.23 -16.60 -12.09
N ASN A 108 2.71 -16.42 -10.90
CA ASN A 108 3.21 -17.00 -9.65
C ASN A 108 4.64 -16.56 -9.25
N ARG A 109 5.20 -15.54 -9.90
CA ARG A 109 6.45 -14.92 -9.45
C ARG A 109 6.18 -13.97 -8.30
N ILE A 110 7.05 -13.97 -7.31
CA ILE A 110 7.04 -12.92 -6.28
C ILE A 110 7.67 -11.66 -6.87
N VAL A 111 6.90 -10.59 -6.89
CA VAL A 111 7.34 -9.25 -7.32
C VAL A 111 7.41 -8.32 -6.13
N PHE A 112 8.20 -7.25 -6.25
CA PHE A 112 8.29 -6.20 -5.23
C PHE A 112 7.94 -4.85 -5.85
N ASP A 113 6.93 -4.17 -5.29
CA ASP A 113 6.38 -2.94 -5.83
C ASP A 113 5.71 -2.08 -4.76
N LEU A 114 5.21 -0.89 -5.14
CA LEU A 114 4.23 -0.13 -4.38
C LEU A 114 3.00 -0.99 -4.09
N ASN A 115 2.45 -0.94 -2.89
CA ASN A 115 1.57 -1.99 -2.39
C ASN A 115 0.32 -1.46 -1.68
N ASP A 116 0.24 -0.17 -1.34
CA ASP A 116 -0.94 0.46 -0.76
C ASP A 116 -1.29 1.75 -1.51
N PHE A 117 -2.52 1.86 -1.96
CA PHE A 117 -3.03 2.91 -2.85
C PHE A 117 -4.29 3.58 -2.30
N ASP A 118 -4.59 3.46 -1.00
CA ASP A 118 -5.80 4.05 -0.40
C ASP A 118 -5.93 5.55 -0.69
N GLU A 119 -4.81 6.26 -0.71
CA GLU A 119 -4.74 7.70 -0.92
C GLU A 119 -4.42 8.09 -2.39
N THR A 120 -4.38 7.10 -3.30
CA THR A 120 -4.01 7.36 -4.70
C THR A 120 -4.93 8.40 -5.36
N ILE A 121 -4.35 9.33 -6.10
CA ILE A 121 -5.06 10.39 -6.82
C ILE A 121 -4.12 11.01 -7.86
N ARG A 122 -4.66 11.69 -8.87
CA ARG A 122 -3.83 12.51 -9.75
C ARG A 122 -3.42 13.81 -9.05
N GLY A 123 -2.11 14.02 -8.89
CA GLY A 123 -1.56 15.19 -8.20
C GLY A 123 -0.13 15.52 -8.64
N PRO A 124 0.45 16.60 -8.11
CA PRO A 124 1.83 17.01 -8.41
C PRO A 124 2.82 15.90 -8.03
N PHE A 125 3.68 15.48 -8.97
CA PHE A 125 4.56 14.32 -8.80
C PHE A 125 5.47 14.42 -7.57
N GLU A 126 5.87 15.63 -7.19
CA GLU A 126 6.75 15.87 -6.05
C GLU A 126 6.12 15.59 -4.68
N TRP A 127 4.80 15.45 -4.59
CA TRP A 127 4.13 15.16 -3.32
C TRP A 127 4.51 13.76 -2.80
N ASP A 128 4.49 12.74 -3.65
CA ASP A 128 4.95 11.39 -3.28
C ASP A 128 6.45 11.38 -2.95
N ILE A 129 7.27 12.12 -3.70
CA ILE A 129 8.71 12.21 -3.45
C ILE A 129 8.99 12.82 -2.07
N LYS A 130 8.33 13.93 -1.75
CA LYS A 130 8.45 14.61 -0.45
C LYS A 130 8.00 13.69 0.69
N ARG A 131 6.92 12.94 0.49
CA ARG A 131 6.42 12.01 1.49
C ARG A 131 7.38 10.86 1.73
N LEU A 132 7.86 10.21 0.66
CA LEU A 132 8.80 9.09 0.78
C LEU A 132 10.16 9.54 1.34
N ALA A 133 10.68 10.70 0.93
CA ALA A 133 11.91 11.28 1.47
C ALA A 133 11.81 11.55 2.98
N THR A 134 10.68 12.12 3.43
CA THR A 134 10.41 12.34 4.86
C THR A 134 10.34 11.01 5.62
N SER A 135 9.70 10.00 5.03
CA SER A 135 9.58 8.67 5.65
C SER A 135 10.93 8.00 5.86
N LEU A 136 11.90 8.17 4.95
CA LEU A 136 13.26 7.67 5.10
C LEU A 136 13.98 8.31 6.29
N ILE A 137 13.81 9.62 6.52
CA ILE A 137 14.37 10.31 7.69
C ILE A 137 13.75 9.75 8.98
N LEU A 138 12.41 9.68 9.05
CA LEU A 138 11.70 9.23 10.25
C LEU A 138 11.97 7.76 10.58
N ALA A 139 11.91 6.87 9.59
CA ALA A 139 12.22 5.45 9.75
C ALA A 139 13.67 5.24 10.19
N GLY A 140 14.61 5.99 9.60
CA GLY A 140 16.00 5.92 10.01
C GLY A 140 16.26 6.49 11.41
N ARG A 141 15.50 7.50 11.88
CA ARG A 141 15.53 7.99 13.27
C ARG A 141 15.04 6.90 14.23
N GLU A 142 13.91 6.27 13.91
CA GLU A 142 13.34 5.19 14.73
C GLU A 142 14.25 3.96 14.82
N ALA A 143 14.95 3.64 13.73
CA ALA A 143 15.96 2.58 13.69
C ALA A 143 17.34 2.97 14.31
N GLY A 144 17.49 4.19 14.87
CA GLY A 144 18.74 4.65 15.46
C GLY A 144 19.88 4.87 14.45
N ILE A 145 19.59 5.00 13.17
CA ILE A 145 20.59 5.20 12.11
C ILE A 145 21.16 6.62 12.20
N ARG A 146 22.47 6.77 12.04
CA ARG A 146 23.17 8.07 12.13
C ARG A 146 22.63 9.07 11.11
N LYS A 147 22.70 10.36 11.42
CA LYS A 147 22.22 11.45 10.57
C LYS A 147 22.82 11.38 9.17
N VAL A 148 24.12 11.20 9.02
CA VAL A 148 24.83 11.15 7.75
C VAL A 148 24.31 10.01 6.85
N ASP A 149 24.05 8.84 7.42
CA ASP A 149 23.58 7.68 6.67
C ASP A 149 22.11 7.88 6.23
N ARG A 150 21.27 8.54 7.03
CA ARG A 150 19.90 8.90 6.65
C ARG A 150 19.88 9.92 5.51
N GLU A 151 20.72 10.96 5.58
CA GLU A 151 20.86 11.99 4.55
C GLU A 151 21.32 11.39 3.22
N GLU A 152 22.32 10.52 3.26
CA GLU A 152 22.80 9.81 2.06
C GLU A 152 21.74 8.88 1.48
N ALA A 153 20.95 8.20 2.33
CA ALA A 153 19.83 7.38 1.85
C ALA A 153 18.78 8.22 1.11
N VAL A 154 18.38 9.38 1.66
CA VAL A 154 17.45 10.30 0.98
C VAL A 154 18.05 10.84 -0.32
N ALA A 155 19.30 11.27 -0.30
CA ALA A 155 20.00 11.73 -1.50
C ALA A 155 20.08 10.63 -2.58
N THR A 156 20.31 9.38 -2.17
CA THR A 156 20.34 8.21 -3.05
C THR A 156 18.96 7.94 -3.66
N PHE A 157 17.90 7.99 -2.85
CA PHE A 157 16.51 7.85 -3.31
C PHE A 157 16.18 8.86 -4.40
N ILE A 158 16.41 10.16 -4.14
CA ILE A 158 16.01 11.22 -5.07
C ILE A 158 16.88 11.20 -6.33
N ARG A 159 18.18 10.99 -6.18
CA ARG A 159 19.13 10.82 -7.29
C ARG A 159 18.71 9.67 -8.20
N ARG A 160 18.29 8.53 -7.61
CA ARG A 160 17.79 7.37 -8.34
C ARG A 160 16.48 7.68 -9.06
N TYR A 161 15.53 8.31 -8.38
CA TYR A 161 14.28 8.75 -9.00
C TYR A 161 14.54 9.63 -10.22
N ARG A 162 15.37 10.66 -10.09
CA ARG A 162 15.71 11.60 -11.18
C ARG A 162 16.41 10.89 -12.36
N ARG A 163 17.38 10.01 -12.08
CA ARG A 163 18.07 9.23 -13.12
C ARG A 163 17.12 8.27 -13.83
N SER A 164 16.28 7.60 -13.10
CA SER A 164 15.27 6.67 -13.66
C SER A 164 14.25 7.43 -14.50
N MET A 165 13.75 8.57 -14.02
CA MET A 165 12.82 9.41 -14.79
C MET A 165 13.43 9.89 -16.11
N ARG A 166 14.72 10.28 -16.11
CA ARG A 166 15.44 10.61 -17.33
C ARG A 166 15.60 9.42 -18.28
N ARG A 167 15.85 8.22 -17.76
CA ARG A 167 15.89 7.00 -18.56
C ARG A 167 14.53 6.72 -19.18
N PHE A 168 13.47 6.78 -18.41
CA PHE A 168 12.09 6.50 -18.85
C PHE A 168 11.57 7.54 -19.85
N SER A 169 12.00 8.79 -19.76
CA SER A 169 11.62 9.85 -20.73
C SER A 169 12.16 9.62 -22.14
N ASN A 170 13.18 8.76 -22.29
CA ASN A 170 13.79 8.41 -23.59
C ASN A 170 13.50 6.94 -23.97
N MET A 171 12.71 6.22 -23.18
CA MET A 171 12.40 4.81 -23.41
C MET A 171 11.18 4.68 -24.34
N PRO A 172 11.19 3.73 -25.29
CA PRO A 172 10.00 3.39 -26.05
C PRO A 172 8.82 3.04 -25.13
N VAL A 173 7.62 3.49 -25.50
CA VAL A 173 6.41 3.35 -24.63
C VAL A 173 6.14 1.91 -24.24
N LEU A 174 6.28 0.94 -25.16
CA LEU A 174 6.06 -0.48 -24.85
C LEU A 174 7.14 -1.05 -23.92
N GLU A 175 8.38 -0.57 -24.03
CA GLU A 175 9.44 -0.97 -23.10
C GLU A 175 9.18 -0.43 -21.69
N LEU A 176 8.75 0.82 -21.57
CA LEU A 176 8.35 1.39 -20.30
C LEU A 176 7.18 0.62 -19.67
N ALA A 177 6.17 0.29 -20.48
CA ALA A 177 5.00 -0.46 -20.03
C ALA A 177 5.36 -1.84 -19.46
N ARG A 178 6.45 -2.45 -19.94
CA ARG A 178 6.94 -3.78 -19.54
C ARG A 178 8.16 -3.73 -18.62
N TYR A 179 8.61 -2.52 -18.25
CA TYR A 179 9.85 -2.37 -17.49
C TYR A 179 9.77 -3.04 -16.12
N GLN A 180 10.66 -3.99 -15.88
CA GLN A 180 10.77 -4.75 -14.63
C GLN A 180 12.18 -4.59 -14.05
N ILE A 181 12.27 -4.56 -12.71
CA ILE A 181 13.54 -4.51 -12.00
C ILE A 181 13.98 -5.95 -11.70
N HIS A 182 15.13 -6.38 -12.26
CA HIS A 182 15.62 -7.77 -12.14
C HIS A 182 16.65 -7.98 -11.02
N ARG A 183 17.24 -6.90 -10.46
CA ARG A 183 18.38 -6.96 -9.52
C ARG A 183 17.99 -7.07 -8.05
N LEU A 184 16.74 -7.37 -7.74
CA LEU A 184 16.19 -7.30 -6.37
C LEU A 184 16.91 -8.19 -5.36
N ALA A 185 17.38 -9.38 -5.77
CA ALA A 185 18.02 -10.34 -4.89
C ALA A 185 19.34 -9.85 -4.26
N HIS A 186 19.96 -8.80 -4.81
CA HIS A 186 21.24 -8.25 -4.33
C HIS A 186 21.09 -7.01 -3.45
N ILE A 187 19.86 -6.59 -3.14
CA ILE A 187 19.57 -5.41 -2.31
C ILE A 187 19.34 -5.87 -0.86
N GLY A 188 20.09 -5.29 0.09
CA GLY A 188 20.19 -5.70 1.48
C GLY A 188 18.96 -6.33 2.16
N PRO A 189 17.77 -5.67 2.26
CA PRO A 189 16.62 -6.27 2.93
C PRO A 189 15.85 -7.28 2.08
N MET A 190 16.08 -7.34 0.76
CA MET A 190 15.24 -8.09 -0.18
C MET A 190 15.27 -9.61 0.03
N PRO A 191 16.41 -10.27 0.32
CA PRO A 191 16.40 -11.71 0.59
C PRO A 191 15.49 -12.11 1.76
N ALA A 192 15.48 -11.31 2.83
CA ALA A 192 14.60 -11.55 3.99
C ALA A 192 13.12 -11.32 3.63
N ILE A 193 12.82 -10.27 2.86
CA ILE A 193 11.46 -9.95 2.39
C ILE A 193 10.95 -11.07 1.47
N PHE A 194 11.73 -11.51 0.49
CA PHE A 194 11.33 -12.61 -0.39
C PHE A 194 11.14 -13.92 0.36
N GLY A 195 12.06 -14.28 1.26
CA GLY A 195 11.91 -15.48 2.09
C GLY A 195 10.68 -15.43 3.01
N GLN A 196 10.28 -14.24 3.48
CA GLN A 196 9.01 -14.07 4.20
C GLN A 196 7.81 -14.20 3.25
N ALA A 197 7.87 -13.63 2.05
CA ALA A 197 6.82 -13.72 1.05
C ALA A 197 6.57 -15.16 0.62
N GLU A 198 7.63 -15.94 0.33
CA GLU A 198 7.53 -17.37 0.00
C GLU A 198 6.81 -18.19 1.06
N ARG A 199 6.99 -17.82 2.34
CA ARG A 199 6.30 -18.47 3.46
C ARG A 199 4.88 -17.96 3.71
N SER A 200 4.46 -16.87 3.11
CA SER A 200 3.14 -16.25 3.32
C SER A 200 2.09 -16.80 2.36
N THR A 201 1.91 -18.11 2.35
CA THR A 201 0.97 -18.81 1.45
C THR A 201 -0.48 -18.66 1.92
N PRO A 202 -1.48 -18.83 1.02
CA PRO A 202 -2.89 -18.89 1.40
C PRO A 202 -3.20 -19.99 2.41
N LEU A 203 -2.50 -21.14 2.36
CA LEU A 203 -2.66 -22.23 3.31
C LEU A 203 -2.21 -21.85 4.73
N ARG A 204 -1.08 -21.18 4.87
CA ARG A 204 -0.66 -20.64 6.17
C ARG A 204 -1.61 -19.57 6.70
N LEU A 205 -2.19 -18.77 5.79
CA LEU A 205 -3.19 -17.80 6.17
C LEU A 205 -4.46 -18.50 6.68
N LEU A 206 -4.87 -19.60 6.06
CA LEU A 206 -5.98 -20.46 6.51
C LEU A 206 -5.76 -20.95 7.95
N GLU A 207 -4.59 -21.51 8.25
CA GLU A 207 -4.25 -21.96 9.60
C GLU A 207 -4.25 -20.81 10.62
N LYS A 208 -3.74 -19.66 10.23
CA LYS A 208 -3.63 -18.48 11.10
C LYS A 208 -4.98 -17.85 11.42
N LEU A 209 -5.85 -17.71 10.43
CA LEU A 209 -7.10 -16.96 10.55
C LEU A 209 -8.29 -17.81 10.92
N THR A 210 -8.23 -19.12 10.70
CA THR A 210 -9.38 -20.00 10.90
C THR A 210 -9.10 -21.10 11.92
N GLU A 211 -10.18 -21.73 12.39
CA GLU A 211 -10.19 -22.89 13.27
C GLU A 211 -11.18 -23.94 12.73
N PRO A 212 -10.99 -25.23 13.04
CA PRO A 212 -12.01 -26.23 12.78
C PRO A 212 -13.31 -25.91 13.51
N VAL A 213 -14.43 -26.33 12.93
CA VAL A 213 -15.74 -26.21 13.58
C VAL A 213 -15.93 -27.44 14.47
N ASP A 214 -15.95 -27.25 15.81
CA ASP A 214 -16.25 -28.32 16.76
C ASP A 214 -17.69 -28.83 16.55
N GLY A 215 -17.87 -30.11 16.30
CA GLY A 215 -19.22 -30.70 16.26
C GLY A 215 -19.45 -31.78 15.23
N SER A 216 -18.49 -32.15 14.38
CA SER A 216 -18.61 -33.38 13.58
C SER A 216 -17.54 -34.38 14.04
N ALA A 217 -17.93 -35.34 14.91
CA ALA A 217 -17.16 -36.52 15.18
C ALA A 217 -17.11 -37.42 13.92
N ALA A 218 -16.40 -37.01 12.89
CA ALA A 218 -16.01 -37.88 11.79
C ALA A 218 -14.73 -38.55 12.19
N LYS A 219 -14.84 -39.85 12.58
CA LYS A 219 -13.68 -40.71 12.79
C LYS A 219 -12.79 -40.68 11.54
N PRO A 220 -11.46 -40.52 11.68
CA PRO A 220 -10.57 -40.53 10.52
C PRO A 220 -10.61 -41.92 9.88
N VAL A 221 -11.12 -42.00 8.67
CA VAL A 221 -10.99 -43.20 7.84
C VAL A 221 -9.57 -43.18 7.27
N ALA A 222 -8.64 -43.75 8.00
CA ALA A 222 -7.31 -44.06 7.50
C ALA A 222 -7.38 -45.11 6.42
N LYS A 223 -7.46 -44.72 5.16
CA LYS A 223 -7.13 -45.60 4.02
C LYS A 223 -5.66 -45.43 3.68
N LYS A 224 -4.84 -46.40 4.07
CA LYS A 224 -3.50 -46.60 3.54
C LYS A 224 -3.59 -46.75 2.01
N ILE A 225 -3.18 -45.71 1.28
CA ILE A 225 -2.89 -45.84 -0.15
C ILE A 225 -1.37 -45.84 -0.30
N ALA A 226 -0.86 -46.97 -0.78
CA ALA A 226 0.56 -47.19 -1.02
C ALA A 226 1.11 -46.14 -2.02
N ALA A 227 2.15 -45.43 -1.58
CA ALA A 227 2.87 -44.47 -2.40
C ALA A 227 3.64 -45.18 -3.52
N LYS A 228 3.22 -45.00 -4.75
CA LYS A 228 4.05 -45.25 -5.94
C LYS A 228 4.88 -44.00 -6.22
N LYS A 229 6.20 -44.15 -6.06
CA LYS A 229 7.18 -43.12 -6.38
C LYS A 229 7.08 -42.71 -7.85
N VAL A 230 6.76 -41.46 -8.12
CA VAL A 230 7.14 -40.81 -9.37
C VAL A 230 7.83 -39.49 -8.99
N ALA A 231 9.11 -39.41 -9.33
CA ALA A 231 9.90 -38.21 -9.15
C ALA A 231 9.49 -37.17 -10.20
N ALA A 232 8.84 -36.09 -9.76
CA ALA A 232 8.58 -34.92 -10.57
C ALA A 232 8.97 -33.67 -9.76
N LYS A 233 9.71 -32.82 -10.44
CA LYS A 233 10.45 -31.64 -10.02
C LYS A 233 9.72 -30.64 -9.10
N ARG A 234 10.41 -30.28 -8.09
CA ARG A 234 10.66 -29.19 -7.13
C ARG A 234 9.76 -27.94 -7.04
N ALA A 235 8.57 -27.84 -7.59
CA ALA A 235 7.71 -26.65 -7.39
C ALA A 235 6.27 -26.98 -6.91
N VAL A 236 5.84 -28.24 -6.96
CA VAL A 236 4.46 -28.65 -6.59
C VAL A 236 4.40 -29.34 -5.22
N GLY A 237 5.54 -29.52 -4.58
CA GLY A 237 5.63 -30.36 -3.36
C GLY A 237 5.31 -29.68 -2.03
N SER A 238 5.24 -28.34 -1.94
CA SER A 238 5.00 -27.65 -0.66
C SER A 238 3.50 -27.52 -0.32
N SER A 239 2.67 -27.17 -1.27
CA SER A 239 1.24 -26.95 -1.03
C SER A 239 0.46 -28.22 -0.65
N ALA A 240 0.77 -29.34 -1.28
CA ALA A 240 0.11 -30.61 -0.96
C ALA A 240 0.47 -31.14 0.46
N ARG A 241 1.72 -30.96 0.89
CA ARG A 241 2.15 -31.34 2.25
C ARG A 241 1.58 -30.43 3.33
N GLU A 242 1.44 -29.14 3.04
CA GLU A 242 0.80 -28.18 3.96
C GLU A 242 -0.70 -28.47 4.10
N ALA A 243 -1.39 -28.85 3.00
CA ALA A 243 -2.80 -29.20 3.02
C ALA A 243 -3.11 -30.49 3.79
N GLU A 244 -2.23 -31.50 3.78
CA GLU A 244 -2.39 -32.76 4.55
C GLU A 244 -2.44 -32.49 6.07
N HIS A 245 -1.87 -31.42 6.57
CA HIS A 245 -1.87 -31.09 8.00
C HIS A 245 -3.14 -30.34 8.45
N ILE A 246 -3.91 -29.75 7.53
CA ILE A 246 -5.07 -28.92 7.87
C ILE A 246 -6.31 -29.73 8.23
N GLY A 247 -6.39 -31.00 7.80
CA GLY A 247 -7.54 -31.89 8.05
C GLY A 247 -8.77 -31.55 7.21
N ALA A 248 -9.73 -32.46 7.13
CA ALA A 248 -10.93 -32.35 6.29
C ALA A 248 -12.15 -31.74 7.00
N GLN A 249 -11.98 -31.16 8.20
CA GLN A 249 -13.08 -30.60 8.97
C GLN A 249 -13.48 -29.21 8.43
N PRO A 250 -14.79 -28.87 8.40
CA PRO A 250 -15.22 -27.52 8.08
C PRO A 250 -14.50 -26.48 8.95
N ARG A 251 -14.17 -25.32 8.38
CA ARG A 251 -13.43 -24.27 9.06
C ARG A 251 -14.23 -22.97 9.13
N ARG A 252 -13.96 -22.17 10.15
CA ARG A 252 -14.52 -20.82 10.34
C ARG A 252 -13.42 -19.88 10.80
N PHE A 253 -13.64 -18.57 10.64
CA PHE A 253 -12.73 -17.59 11.21
C PHE A 253 -12.66 -17.68 12.74
N ARG A 254 -11.47 -17.50 13.28
CA ARG A 254 -11.25 -17.25 14.72
C ARG A 254 -11.84 -15.89 15.08
N SER A 255 -12.17 -15.72 16.36
CA SER A 255 -12.55 -14.42 16.89
C SER A 255 -11.52 -13.99 17.92
N LEU A 256 -10.73 -12.95 17.59
CA LEU A 256 -9.64 -12.38 18.40
C LEU A 256 -9.81 -10.85 18.48
N PRO A 257 -10.85 -10.36 19.21
CA PRO A 257 -11.11 -8.92 19.30
C PRO A 257 -9.92 -8.15 19.88
N PRO A 258 -9.68 -6.91 19.44
CA PRO A 258 -10.38 -6.20 18.36
C PRO A 258 -9.80 -6.45 16.97
N LEU A 259 -8.80 -7.35 16.82
CA LEU A 259 -8.01 -7.52 15.60
C LEU A 259 -8.70 -8.32 14.50
N LEU A 260 -9.47 -9.34 14.91
CA LEU A 260 -10.23 -10.21 14.01
C LEU A 260 -11.53 -10.62 14.73
N GLU A 261 -12.66 -10.37 14.12
CA GLU A 261 -13.98 -10.70 14.70
C GLU A 261 -14.83 -11.37 13.63
N ARG A 262 -15.30 -12.59 13.91
CA ARG A 262 -16.20 -13.29 13.01
C ARG A 262 -17.50 -12.53 12.85
N VAL A 263 -17.95 -12.32 11.61
CA VAL A 263 -19.21 -11.67 11.25
C VAL A 263 -20.25 -12.72 10.90
N THR A 264 -21.47 -12.57 11.46
CA THR A 264 -22.56 -13.53 11.27
C THR A 264 -23.89 -12.83 11.00
N GLY A 265 -24.95 -13.59 10.68
CA GLY A 265 -26.29 -13.05 10.55
C GLY A 265 -26.49 -12.09 9.37
N ALA A 266 -27.14 -10.96 9.60
CA ALA A 266 -27.49 -10.00 8.56
C ALA A 266 -26.26 -9.34 7.92
N ASP A 267 -25.27 -8.98 8.73
CA ASP A 267 -24.06 -8.29 8.23
C ASP A 267 -23.21 -9.21 7.36
N ALA A 268 -23.05 -10.48 7.72
CA ALA A 268 -22.39 -11.45 6.86
C ALA A 268 -23.11 -11.60 5.50
N ARG A 269 -24.46 -11.69 5.52
CA ARG A 269 -25.24 -11.76 4.27
C ARG A 269 -25.05 -10.54 3.38
N LYS A 270 -24.95 -9.33 3.93
CA LYS A 270 -24.67 -8.11 3.16
C LYS A 270 -23.30 -8.18 2.48
N VAL A 271 -22.27 -8.59 3.23
CA VAL A 271 -20.91 -8.72 2.69
C VAL A 271 -20.87 -9.78 1.57
N LEU A 272 -21.52 -10.92 1.76
CA LEU A 272 -21.58 -11.98 0.75
C LEU A 272 -22.37 -11.55 -0.49
N ALA A 273 -23.49 -10.85 -0.33
CA ALA A 273 -24.28 -10.34 -1.46
C ALA A 273 -23.49 -9.30 -2.29
N ALA A 274 -22.58 -8.55 -1.66
CA ALA A 274 -21.74 -7.60 -2.38
C ALA A 274 -20.73 -8.26 -3.32
N LEU A 275 -20.45 -9.56 -3.18
CA LEU A 275 -19.57 -10.32 -4.09
C LEU A 275 -20.15 -10.40 -5.51
N ASP A 276 -21.48 -10.39 -5.69
CA ASP A 276 -22.12 -10.41 -7.00
C ASP A 276 -21.86 -9.11 -7.79
N GLN A 277 -21.89 -7.97 -7.11
CA GLN A 277 -21.53 -6.70 -7.71
C GLN A 277 -20.02 -6.62 -7.98
N TYR A 278 -19.21 -7.04 -7.02
CA TYR A 278 -17.77 -7.12 -7.18
C TYR A 278 -17.35 -7.97 -8.38
N ALA A 279 -17.94 -9.17 -8.55
CA ALA A 279 -17.61 -10.06 -9.66
C ALA A 279 -17.72 -9.35 -11.03
N LYS A 280 -18.72 -8.47 -11.21
CA LYS A 280 -18.93 -7.72 -12.44
C LYS A 280 -17.82 -6.68 -12.73
N THR A 281 -17.02 -6.31 -11.74
CA THR A 281 -15.90 -5.37 -11.89
C THR A 281 -14.60 -6.04 -12.32
N LEU A 282 -14.57 -7.38 -12.32
CA LEU A 282 -13.44 -8.18 -12.75
C LEU A 282 -13.43 -8.37 -14.27
N GLN A 283 -12.24 -8.66 -14.82
CA GLN A 283 -12.09 -9.12 -16.20
C GLN A 283 -12.85 -10.46 -16.40
N PRO A 284 -13.40 -10.73 -17.60
CA PRO A 284 -14.22 -11.92 -17.84
C PRO A 284 -13.57 -13.24 -17.42
N GLU A 285 -12.28 -13.42 -17.70
CA GLU A 285 -11.55 -14.64 -17.30
C GLU A 285 -11.41 -14.74 -15.77
N ARG A 286 -11.38 -13.59 -15.06
CA ARG A 286 -11.31 -13.56 -13.59
C ARG A 286 -12.67 -13.84 -12.95
N GLN A 287 -13.75 -13.40 -13.58
CA GLN A 287 -15.11 -13.79 -13.18
C GLN A 287 -15.26 -15.31 -13.23
N HIS A 288 -14.77 -15.95 -14.31
CA HIS A 288 -14.80 -17.41 -14.44
C HIS A 288 -14.02 -18.11 -13.32
N PHE A 289 -12.82 -17.61 -12.97
CA PHE A 289 -12.05 -18.19 -11.87
C PHE A 289 -12.73 -17.97 -10.52
N LEU A 290 -13.25 -16.77 -10.26
CA LEU A 290 -13.97 -16.49 -9.02
C LEU A 290 -15.20 -17.39 -8.84
N ALA A 291 -15.91 -17.72 -9.91
CA ALA A 291 -17.07 -18.62 -9.91
C ALA A 291 -16.73 -20.06 -9.52
N GLN A 292 -15.44 -20.45 -9.50
CA GLN A 292 -14.99 -21.76 -9.01
C GLN A 292 -14.89 -21.82 -7.47
N TYR A 293 -15.02 -20.68 -6.79
CA TYR A 293 -14.90 -20.59 -5.34
C TYR A 293 -16.26 -20.45 -4.67
N THR A 294 -16.41 -21.12 -3.52
CA THR A 294 -17.62 -21.04 -2.68
C THR A 294 -17.29 -20.24 -1.43
N PRO A 295 -18.02 -19.16 -1.11
CA PRO A 295 -17.86 -18.44 0.14
C PRO A 295 -18.19 -19.33 1.34
N VAL A 296 -17.32 -19.33 2.37
CA VAL A 296 -17.44 -20.18 3.56
C VAL A 296 -17.76 -19.35 4.79
N ASP A 297 -17.02 -18.25 5.02
CA ASP A 297 -17.16 -17.45 6.25
C ASP A 297 -16.70 -16.02 6.04
N VAL A 298 -17.10 -15.12 6.95
CA VAL A 298 -16.79 -13.68 6.92
C VAL A 298 -16.25 -13.23 8.28
N ALA A 299 -15.21 -12.40 8.26
CA ALA A 299 -14.69 -11.72 9.45
C ALA A 299 -14.47 -10.22 9.20
N PHE A 300 -14.58 -9.42 10.25
CA PHE A 300 -14.08 -8.07 10.32
C PHE A 300 -12.63 -8.10 10.77
N LYS A 301 -11.73 -7.34 10.12
CA LYS A 301 -10.30 -7.39 10.40
C LYS A 301 -9.71 -5.99 10.53
N VAL A 302 -8.99 -5.72 11.61
CA VAL A 302 -8.25 -4.46 11.80
C VAL A 302 -6.88 -4.59 11.12
N VAL A 303 -6.63 -3.72 10.14
CA VAL A 303 -5.37 -3.67 9.37
C VAL A 303 -4.52 -2.45 9.72
N GLY A 304 -3.59 -2.04 8.88
CA GLY A 304 -2.56 -1.02 9.08
C GLY A 304 -3.00 0.30 9.74
N THR A 305 -2.05 1.12 10.21
CA THR A 305 -2.31 2.33 11.03
C THR A 305 -3.23 3.34 10.32
N GLY A 306 -3.05 3.58 9.04
CA GLY A 306 -3.88 4.52 8.26
C GLY A 306 -5.35 4.13 8.24
N SER A 307 -5.64 2.84 8.03
CA SER A 307 -6.99 2.29 7.83
C SER A 307 -7.71 1.90 9.12
N VAL A 308 -7.07 1.95 10.32
CA VAL A 308 -7.74 1.59 11.58
C VAL A 308 -9.05 2.34 11.75
N GLY A 309 -10.12 1.60 12.00
CA GLY A 309 -11.46 2.15 12.19
C GLY A 309 -12.29 2.28 10.91
N LEU A 310 -11.70 2.12 9.73
CA LEU A 310 -12.47 1.84 8.52
C LEU A 310 -13.00 0.40 8.56
N ARG A 311 -14.05 0.13 7.82
CA ARG A 311 -14.61 -1.23 7.74
C ARG A 311 -13.75 -2.06 6.79
N ASP A 312 -13.22 -3.14 7.32
CA ASP A 312 -12.38 -4.07 6.59
C ASP A 312 -12.88 -5.48 6.85
N PHE A 313 -13.46 -6.10 5.84
CA PHE A 313 -13.95 -7.45 5.92
C PHE A 313 -13.00 -8.41 5.19
N VAL A 314 -12.94 -9.63 5.67
CA VAL A 314 -12.27 -10.73 5.00
C VAL A 314 -13.27 -11.83 4.74
N VAL A 315 -13.38 -12.24 3.49
CA VAL A 315 -14.19 -13.40 3.10
C VAL A 315 -13.25 -14.57 2.83
N TYR A 316 -13.50 -15.68 3.50
CA TYR A 316 -12.88 -16.96 3.18
C TYR A 316 -13.73 -17.69 2.15
N LEU A 317 -13.09 -18.06 1.06
CA LEU A 317 -13.68 -18.86 -0.01
C LEU A 317 -12.86 -20.16 -0.20
N GLU A 318 -13.54 -21.22 -0.60
CA GLU A 318 -12.94 -22.53 -0.84
C GLU A 318 -13.14 -22.91 -2.30
N GLY A 319 -12.05 -23.30 -2.97
CA GLY A 319 -12.08 -23.87 -4.32
C GLY A 319 -12.41 -25.37 -4.32
N HIS A 320 -12.33 -25.98 -5.49
CA HIS A 320 -12.72 -27.39 -5.68
C HIS A 320 -11.56 -28.37 -5.63
N ALA A 321 -10.34 -27.91 -5.32
CA ALA A 321 -9.17 -28.76 -5.26
C ALA A 321 -9.26 -29.82 -4.14
N ARG A 322 -8.57 -30.94 -4.31
CA ARG A 322 -8.48 -32.01 -3.32
C ARG A 322 -7.03 -32.25 -2.93
N PRO A 323 -6.71 -32.50 -1.65
CA PRO A 323 -7.65 -32.74 -0.53
C PRO A 323 -8.44 -31.47 -0.15
N ALA A 324 -9.50 -31.62 0.65
CA ALA A 324 -10.29 -30.49 1.15
C ALA A 324 -9.39 -29.45 1.82
N HIS A 325 -9.74 -28.16 1.65
CA HIS A 325 -8.99 -26.99 2.15
C HIS A 325 -7.59 -26.81 1.54
N SER A 326 -7.32 -27.39 0.37
CA SER A 326 -6.06 -27.19 -0.35
C SER A 326 -6.08 -26.00 -1.31
N ASP A 327 -7.22 -25.33 -1.46
CA ASP A 327 -7.42 -24.22 -2.39
C ASP A 327 -8.20 -23.05 -1.72
N PRO A 328 -7.67 -22.48 -0.62
CA PRO A 328 -8.31 -21.37 0.05
C PRO A 328 -8.01 -20.05 -0.68
N LEU A 329 -9.06 -19.24 -0.87
CA LEU A 329 -8.95 -17.84 -1.31
C LEU A 329 -9.46 -16.93 -0.20
N PHE A 330 -8.71 -15.90 0.13
CA PHE A 330 -9.13 -14.84 1.05
C PHE A 330 -9.27 -13.55 0.31
N LEU A 331 -10.47 -12.98 0.26
CA LEU A 331 -10.73 -11.65 -0.28
C LEU A 331 -10.86 -10.65 0.85
N GLN A 332 -10.08 -9.60 0.80
CA GLN A 332 -10.21 -8.41 1.63
C GLN A 332 -11.18 -7.44 0.96
N ILE A 333 -12.20 -7.00 1.67
CA ILE A 333 -13.18 -5.99 1.25
C ILE A 333 -12.98 -4.78 2.17
N LYS A 334 -12.21 -3.79 1.69
CA LYS A 334 -11.71 -2.67 2.47
C LYS A 334 -12.46 -1.39 2.11
N GLU A 335 -13.08 -0.71 3.11
CA GLU A 335 -13.73 0.59 2.94
C GLU A 335 -12.70 1.64 2.47
N GLU A 336 -13.06 2.35 1.40
CA GLU A 336 -12.23 3.41 0.82
C GLU A 336 -12.95 4.75 0.91
N PRO A 337 -12.52 5.67 1.78
CA PRO A 337 -12.96 7.06 1.75
C PRO A 337 -12.30 7.82 0.59
N ALA A 338 -12.76 9.03 0.34
CA ALA A 338 -12.05 9.94 -0.55
C ALA A 338 -10.62 10.18 -0.06
N SER A 339 -9.68 10.30 -1.00
CA SER A 339 -8.29 10.64 -0.67
C SER A 339 -8.21 11.96 0.11
N ALA A 340 -7.33 12.01 1.10
CA ALA A 340 -7.08 13.23 1.88
C ALA A 340 -6.63 14.41 1.01
N TYR A 341 -6.05 14.15 -0.15
CA TYR A 341 -5.62 15.17 -1.13
C TYR A 341 -6.78 15.72 -1.97
N ALA A 342 -7.90 15.01 -2.08
CA ALA A 342 -8.97 15.33 -3.02
C ALA A 342 -9.51 16.75 -2.85
N ARG A 343 -9.65 17.23 -1.61
CA ARG A 343 -10.15 18.58 -1.29
C ARG A 343 -9.23 19.71 -1.73
N TYR A 344 -7.97 19.41 -2.02
CA TYR A 344 -6.93 20.38 -2.37
C TYR A 344 -6.57 20.39 -3.85
N LEU A 345 -7.18 19.52 -4.64
CA LEU A 345 -6.91 19.39 -6.08
C LEU A 345 -8.13 19.86 -6.86
N PRO A 346 -7.97 20.60 -8.00
CA PRO A 346 -9.09 21.20 -8.72
C PRO A 346 -10.21 20.23 -9.08
N ASP A 347 -9.85 19.03 -9.54
CA ASP A 347 -10.80 17.99 -9.96
C ASP A 347 -10.89 16.83 -8.95
N GLY A 348 -10.22 16.96 -7.78
CA GLY A 348 -9.98 15.83 -6.90
C GLY A 348 -11.23 15.17 -6.32
N ALA A 349 -12.23 15.98 -5.94
CA ALA A 349 -13.46 15.48 -5.35
C ALA A 349 -14.49 15.00 -6.39
N ALA A 350 -14.46 15.58 -7.59
CA ALA A 350 -15.44 15.32 -8.67
C ALA A 350 -15.01 14.19 -9.62
N ALA A 351 -13.73 13.83 -9.62
CA ALA A 351 -13.15 12.90 -10.59
C ALA A 351 -13.65 11.45 -10.45
N TRP A 352 -14.16 11.09 -9.28
CA TRP A 352 -14.51 9.70 -8.98
C TRP A 352 -15.88 9.57 -8.31
N THR A 353 -16.76 8.79 -8.93
CA THR A 353 -18.07 8.44 -8.38
C THR A 353 -18.01 7.28 -7.37
N HIS A 354 -16.90 6.51 -7.39
CA HIS A 354 -16.70 5.36 -6.51
C HIS A 354 -15.23 5.27 -6.06
N GLN A 355 -14.98 5.33 -4.75
CA GLN A 355 -13.63 5.41 -4.21
C GLN A 355 -12.84 4.10 -4.34
N GLY A 356 -13.48 2.94 -4.23
CA GLY A 356 -12.83 1.65 -4.51
C GLY A 356 -12.36 1.53 -5.97
N HIS A 357 -13.13 2.11 -6.92
CA HIS A 357 -12.73 2.20 -8.33
C HIS A 357 -11.49 3.11 -8.49
N ARG A 358 -11.47 4.27 -7.83
CA ARG A 358 -10.29 5.16 -7.78
C ARG A 358 -9.03 4.42 -7.38
N VAL A 359 -9.11 3.64 -6.28
CA VAL A 359 -7.96 2.89 -5.76
C VAL A 359 -7.53 1.78 -6.72
N MET A 360 -8.49 1.04 -7.29
CA MET A 360 -8.22 0.00 -8.29
C MET A 360 -7.49 0.56 -9.51
N ASP A 361 -7.96 1.67 -10.07
CA ASP A 361 -7.37 2.28 -11.27
C ASP A 361 -5.98 2.86 -10.97
N GLY A 362 -5.80 3.54 -9.83
CA GLY A 362 -4.51 4.06 -9.42
C GLY A 362 -3.47 2.94 -9.24
N GLN A 363 -3.86 1.83 -8.61
CA GLN A 363 -3.01 0.66 -8.45
C GLN A 363 -2.62 0.06 -9.81
N ARG A 364 -3.57 -0.14 -10.72
CA ARG A 364 -3.32 -0.68 -12.07
C ARG A 364 -2.46 0.25 -12.92
N ALA A 365 -2.60 1.55 -12.78
CA ALA A 365 -1.81 2.52 -13.51
C ALA A 365 -0.33 2.49 -13.12
N MET A 366 -0.02 2.35 -11.84
CA MET A 366 1.35 2.47 -11.33
C MET A 366 2.08 1.14 -11.22
N GLN A 367 1.42 0.05 -10.83
CA GLN A 367 2.03 -1.27 -10.70
C GLN A 367 2.30 -1.93 -12.05
N LEU A 368 3.35 -2.74 -12.15
CA LEU A 368 3.63 -3.55 -13.34
C LEU A 368 2.60 -4.69 -13.48
N THR A 369 2.33 -5.37 -12.38
CA THR A 369 1.32 -6.42 -12.28
C THR A 369 0.46 -6.14 -11.05
N SER A 370 -0.86 -6.21 -11.21
CA SER A 370 -1.79 -6.05 -10.09
C SER A 370 -2.39 -7.39 -9.70
N ASP A 371 -2.98 -7.42 -8.52
CA ASP A 371 -3.76 -8.56 -8.03
C ASP A 371 -4.81 -8.99 -9.08
N PRO A 372 -4.89 -10.30 -9.43
CA PRO A 372 -5.87 -10.80 -10.40
C PRO A 372 -7.32 -10.59 -9.98
N PHE A 373 -7.58 -10.54 -8.69
CA PHE A 373 -8.91 -10.34 -8.10
C PHE A 373 -9.15 -8.90 -7.62
N LEU A 374 -8.34 -7.94 -8.11
CA LEU A 374 -8.52 -6.53 -7.80
C LEU A 374 -9.78 -5.98 -8.46
N GLY A 375 -10.73 -5.52 -7.64
CA GLY A 375 -12.01 -4.95 -8.06
C GLY A 375 -12.59 -4.07 -6.96
N TYR A 376 -13.88 -3.75 -7.06
CA TYR A 376 -14.55 -2.91 -6.08
C TYR A 376 -16.03 -3.29 -5.91
N THR A 377 -16.64 -2.83 -4.81
CA THR A 377 -18.05 -3.05 -4.52
C THR A 377 -18.59 -1.98 -3.58
N THR A 378 -19.90 -1.95 -3.38
CA THR A 378 -20.60 -1.07 -2.44
C THR A 378 -21.34 -1.90 -1.38
N ILE A 379 -21.23 -1.51 -0.11
CA ILE A 379 -22.01 -2.08 1.01
C ILE A 379 -22.57 -0.92 1.84
N ASP A 380 -23.88 -0.90 2.06
CA ASP A 380 -24.57 0.14 2.86
C ASP A 380 -24.15 1.58 2.45
N ASN A 381 -24.16 1.88 1.14
CA ASN A 381 -23.77 3.16 0.54
C ASN A 381 -22.32 3.60 0.86
N ARG A 382 -21.42 2.65 1.09
CA ARG A 382 -19.98 2.89 1.27
C ARG A 382 -19.21 2.16 0.19
N ASP A 383 -18.14 2.78 -0.25
CA ASP A 383 -17.29 2.27 -1.31
C ASP A 383 -16.19 1.38 -0.74
N TYR A 384 -15.94 0.26 -1.40
CA TYR A 384 -14.94 -0.72 -0.98
C TYR A 384 -14.05 -1.14 -2.15
N LEU A 385 -12.76 -1.25 -1.88
CA LEU A 385 -11.83 -2.01 -2.70
C LEU A 385 -11.92 -3.49 -2.34
N VAL A 386 -11.82 -4.38 -3.33
CA VAL A 386 -11.70 -5.82 -3.12
C VAL A 386 -10.39 -6.31 -3.72
N ARG A 387 -9.63 -7.09 -2.94
CA ARG A 387 -8.35 -7.69 -3.37
C ARG A 387 -8.06 -8.97 -2.60
N GLN A 388 -7.08 -9.76 -3.07
CA GLN A 388 -6.57 -10.88 -2.29
C GLN A 388 -5.90 -10.41 -0.99
N LEU A 389 -6.16 -11.11 0.11
CA LEU A 389 -5.51 -10.88 1.38
C LEU A 389 -4.24 -11.71 1.50
N ASN A 390 -3.09 -11.03 1.62
CA ASN A 390 -1.81 -11.63 1.99
C ASN A 390 -1.35 -12.85 1.14
N ASP A 391 -1.63 -12.82 -0.17
CA ASP A 391 -1.03 -13.80 -1.07
C ASP A 391 0.45 -13.45 -1.27
N HIS A 392 1.35 -14.23 -0.64
CA HIS A 392 2.80 -14.02 -0.65
C HIS A 392 3.22 -12.59 -0.25
N LYS A 393 2.48 -11.96 0.66
CA LYS A 393 2.72 -10.56 1.05
C LYS A 393 3.77 -10.43 2.14
N ALA A 394 4.80 -9.64 1.86
CA ALA A 394 5.84 -9.23 2.81
C ALA A 394 6.33 -7.81 2.54
N GLY A 395 6.88 -7.14 3.56
CA GLY A 395 7.39 -5.78 3.44
C GLY A 395 8.58 -5.54 4.36
N LEU A 396 9.11 -4.31 4.33
CA LEU A 396 10.19 -3.90 5.20
C LEU A 396 9.77 -3.98 6.67
N ASN A 397 10.64 -4.55 7.49
CA ASN A 397 10.52 -4.52 8.94
C ASN A 397 11.52 -3.49 9.50
N LEU A 398 11.03 -2.40 10.06
CA LEU A 398 11.88 -1.35 10.63
C LEU A 398 12.76 -1.85 11.78
N GLY A 399 12.31 -2.84 12.55
CA GLY A 399 13.09 -3.44 13.63
C GLY A 399 14.38 -4.15 13.17
N THR A 400 14.49 -4.43 11.86
CA THR A 400 15.67 -5.03 11.23
C THR A 400 16.41 -4.06 10.30
N LEU A 401 15.98 -2.80 10.24
CA LEU A 401 16.58 -1.79 9.36
C LEU A 401 17.91 -1.31 9.96
N VAL A 402 18.97 -1.45 9.17
CA VAL A 402 20.32 -0.97 9.50
C VAL A 402 20.86 -0.07 8.40
N ALA A 403 21.86 0.75 8.70
CA ALA A 403 22.44 1.70 7.74
C ALA A 403 22.87 1.04 6.43
N ALA A 404 23.52 -0.13 6.50
CA ALA A 404 23.99 -0.90 5.35
C ALA A 404 22.86 -1.28 4.37
N ASN A 405 21.64 -1.51 4.89
CA ASN A 405 20.47 -1.90 4.10
C ASN A 405 19.66 -0.70 3.60
N LEU A 406 19.72 0.44 4.32
CA LEU A 406 18.90 1.61 4.05
C LEU A 406 19.23 2.23 2.69
N HIS A 407 20.52 2.34 2.32
CA HIS A 407 20.94 2.93 1.04
C HIS A 407 20.43 2.14 -0.16
N GLY A 408 20.61 0.82 -0.17
CA GLY A 408 20.15 -0.03 -1.25
C GLY A 408 18.64 -0.03 -1.36
N TYR A 409 17.93 0.00 -0.23
CA TYR A 409 16.48 0.09 -0.19
C TYR A 409 15.97 1.44 -0.71
N ALA A 410 16.63 2.54 -0.33
CA ALA A 410 16.31 3.88 -0.81
C ALA A 410 16.51 4.02 -2.33
N ASP A 411 17.60 3.44 -2.88
CA ASP A 411 17.83 3.37 -4.33
C ASP A 411 16.68 2.63 -5.04
N LEU A 412 16.25 1.49 -4.50
CA LEU A 412 15.12 0.72 -5.03
C LEU A 412 13.80 1.51 -4.98
N CYS A 413 13.51 2.18 -3.86
CA CYS A 413 12.34 3.04 -3.72
C CYS A 413 12.30 4.13 -4.79
N GLY A 414 13.46 4.74 -5.09
CA GLY A 414 13.58 5.77 -6.12
C GLY A 414 13.25 5.26 -7.53
N GLU A 415 13.70 4.05 -7.86
CA GLU A 415 13.41 3.46 -9.17
C GLU A 415 11.95 3.02 -9.30
N LEU A 416 11.39 2.39 -8.25
CA LEU A 416 10.00 1.94 -8.25
C LEU A 416 9.01 3.12 -8.34
N LEU A 417 9.22 4.18 -7.56
CA LEU A 417 8.38 5.36 -7.62
C LEU A 417 8.48 6.06 -8.98
N ALA A 418 9.70 6.21 -9.52
CA ALA A 418 9.90 6.78 -10.85
C ALA A 418 9.19 5.97 -11.95
N ARG A 419 9.23 4.64 -11.86
CA ARG A 419 8.52 3.75 -12.79
C ARG A 419 7.01 3.94 -12.69
N GLY A 420 6.46 3.95 -11.48
CA GLY A 420 5.03 4.18 -11.25
C GLY A 420 4.57 5.53 -11.85
N HIS A 421 5.30 6.60 -11.56
CA HIS A 421 5.02 7.94 -12.10
C HIS A 421 5.19 8.02 -13.62
N ALA A 422 6.20 7.35 -14.19
CA ALA A 422 6.43 7.35 -15.63
C ALA A 422 5.37 6.56 -16.41
N ARG A 423 4.82 5.48 -15.81
CA ARG A 423 3.71 4.70 -16.39
C ARG A 423 2.40 5.47 -16.39
N ALA A 424 2.16 6.30 -15.39
CA ALA A 424 0.87 6.93 -15.12
C ALA A 424 0.86 8.46 -15.35
N GLY A 425 1.98 9.03 -15.80
CA GLY A 425 2.15 10.46 -16.04
C GLY A 425 3.07 10.76 -17.23
N ASP A 426 3.53 12.00 -17.30
CA ASP A 426 4.43 12.46 -18.37
C ASP A 426 5.89 12.46 -17.91
N SER A 427 6.61 11.35 -18.15
CA SER A 427 8.02 11.20 -17.80
C SER A 427 8.93 12.24 -18.48
N VAL A 428 8.56 12.72 -19.67
CA VAL A 428 9.32 13.71 -20.43
C VAL A 428 9.27 15.07 -19.75
N SER A 429 8.07 15.54 -19.40
CA SER A 429 7.88 16.83 -18.71
C SER A 429 8.51 16.79 -17.30
N ILE A 430 8.32 15.72 -16.55
CA ILE A 430 8.92 15.55 -15.21
C ILE A 430 10.45 15.53 -15.32
N SER A 431 11.02 14.75 -16.24
CA SER A 431 12.48 14.71 -16.47
C SER A 431 13.03 16.07 -16.86
N ALA A 432 12.33 16.80 -17.73
CA ALA A 432 12.73 18.14 -18.17
C ALA A 432 12.68 19.14 -17.00
N TYR A 433 11.71 19.03 -16.09
CA TYR A 433 11.67 19.83 -14.86
C TYR A 433 12.86 19.51 -13.96
N LEU A 434 13.11 18.24 -13.64
CA LEU A 434 14.16 17.79 -12.73
C LEU A 434 15.56 18.15 -13.22
N GLY A 435 15.83 18.01 -14.53
CA GLY A 435 17.12 18.26 -15.13
C GLY A 435 18.21 17.27 -14.70
N SER A 436 19.48 17.62 -14.93
CA SER A 436 20.63 16.72 -14.66
C SER A 436 21.34 16.99 -13.32
N GLY A 437 21.24 18.21 -12.79
CA GLY A 437 21.98 18.62 -11.58
C GLY A 437 21.23 18.30 -10.27
N PRO A 438 21.91 18.43 -9.12
CA PRO A 438 21.42 17.98 -7.81
C PRO A 438 20.46 18.97 -7.13
N ARG A 439 20.16 20.14 -7.69
CA ARG A 439 19.37 21.20 -7.04
C ARG A 439 18.02 20.75 -6.49
N PHE A 440 17.33 19.84 -7.20
CA PHE A 440 16.08 19.26 -6.71
C PHE A 440 16.34 18.26 -5.59
N ASP A 441 17.43 17.51 -5.70
CA ASP A 441 17.82 16.48 -4.72
C ASP A 441 18.12 17.13 -3.37
N GLU A 442 18.92 18.20 -3.38
CA GLU A 442 19.29 19.01 -2.20
C GLU A 442 18.07 19.69 -1.56
N ALA A 443 17.21 20.29 -2.38
CA ALA A 443 16.00 20.95 -1.91
C ALA A 443 15.03 19.96 -1.24
N THR A 444 14.84 18.79 -1.84
CA THR A 444 13.95 17.77 -1.28
C THR A 444 14.52 17.17 0.01
N LEU A 445 15.85 17.02 0.12
CA LEU A 445 16.51 16.64 1.38
C LEU A 445 16.25 17.65 2.48
N GLY A 446 16.39 18.94 2.17
CA GLY A 446 16.07 20.05 3.09
C GLY A 446 14.61 19.98 3.57
N PHE A 447 13.68 19.82 2.63
CA PHE A 447 12.26 19.61 2.96
C PHE A 447 12.05 18.40 3.87
N ALA A 448 12.65 17.24 3.55
CA ALA A 448 12.48 16.01 4.32
C ALA A 448 12.90 16.18 5.78
N HIS A 449 13.99 16.89 6.03
CA HIS A 449 14.43 17.23 7.39
C HIS A 449 13.46 18.16 8.11
N ALA A 450 13.06 19.25 7.47
CA ALA A 450 12.14 20.23 8.05
C ALA A 450 10.79 19.56 8.38
N TYR A 451 10.29 18.74 7.45
CA TYR A 451 9.00 18.08 7.64
C TYR A 451 9.07 16.91 8.66
N ALA A 452 10.18 16.19 8.75
CA ALA A 452 10.37 15.20 9.81
C ALA A 452 10.38 15.84 11.20
N ASN A 453 11.03 17.01 11.36
CA ASN A 453 11.00 17.76 12.62
C ASN A 453 9.59 18.27 12.97
N LYS A 454 8.83 18.75 11.97
CA LYS A 454 7.42 19.10 12.16
C LYS A 454 6.60 17.89 12.60
N THR A 455 6.80 16.74 11.95
CA THR A 455 6.09 15.50 12.28
C THR A 455 6.32 15.07 13.73
N GLU A 456 7.56 15.18 14.22
CA GLU A 456 7.89 14.92 15.64
C GLU A 456 7.20 15.91 16.59
N ALA A 457 7.16 17.20 16.23
CA ALA A 457 6.47 18.21 17.03
C ALA A 457 4.95 17.97 17.09
N ASP A 458 4.34 17.57 15.97
CA ASP A 458 2.92 17.23 15.89
C ASP A 458 2.59 15.94 16.66
N TRP A 459 3.48 14.94 16.58
CA TRP A 459 3.39 13.73 17.39
C TRP A 459 3.45 14.02 18.89
N ASP A 460 4.36 14.89 19.34
CA ASP A 460 4.43 15.34 20.73
C ASP A 460 3.15 16.10 21.15
N ALA A 461 2.57 16.89 20.23
CA ALA A 461 1.29 17.55 20.48
C ALA A 461 0.16 16.53 20.65
N LEU A 462 0.09 15.49 19.81
CA LEU A 462 -0.86 14.40 19.96
C LEU A 462 -0.70 13.69 21.30
N ARG A 463 0.52 13.36 21.71
CA ARG A 463 0.79 12.69 22.99
C ARG A 463 0.34 13.54 24.19
N ARG A 464 0.62 14.86 24.15
CA ARG A 464 0.15 15.80 25.19
C ARG A 464 -1.36 15.89 25.21
N TRP A 465 -2.00 15.91 24.04
CA TRP A 465 -3.47 15.95 23.94
C TRP A 465 -4.11 14.67 24.51
N LEU A 466 -3.59 13.48 24.16
CA LEU A 466 -4.07 12.20 24.69
C LEU A 466 -3.95 12.09 26.20
N LYS A 467 -2.87 12.62 26.80
CA LYS A 467 -2.72 12.68 28.27
C LYS A 467 -3.79 13.53 28.94
N ARG A 468 -4.23 14.63 28.29
CA ARG A 468 -5.30 15.51 28.78
C ARG A 468 -6.71 14.96 28.50
N ASN A 469 -6.84 14.06 27.53
CA ASN A 469 -8.08 13.46 27.08
C ASN A 469 -8.02 11.93 27.15
N PRO A 470 -7.92 11.31 28.33
CA PRO A 470 -7.70 9.87 28.46
C PRO A 470 -8.81 9.03 27.83
N LYS A 471 -10.05 9.53 27.80
CA LYS A 471 -11.17 8.86 27.12
C LYS A 471 -10.96 8.69 25.61
N ALA A 472 -10.20 9.56 24.96
CA ALA A 472 -9.88 9.43 23.55
C ALA A 472 -8.85 8.31 23.27
N ALA A 473 -8.09 7.91 24.30
CA ALA A 473 -7.11 6.84 24.24
C ALA A 473 -7.60 5.52 24.86
N ALA A 474 -8.75 5.54 25.56
CA ALA A 474 -9.34 4.35 26.18
C ALA A 474 -10.11 3.54 25.12
N SER A 475 -9.72 2.29 24.92
CA SER A 475 -10.38 1.30 24.06
C SER A 475 -11.27 0.37 24.86
#